data_b4c9e74586db50733ed42f77a9f8f54c
#
_entry.id   b4c9e74586db50733ed42f77a9f8f54c
#
_cell.length_a   1.000
_cell.length_b   1.000
_cell.length_c   1.000
_cell.angle_alpha   90.00
_cell.angle_beta   90.00
_cell.angle_gamma   90.00
#
_symmetry.space_group_name_H-M   'P 1'
#
loop_
_entity.id
_entity.type
_entity.pdbx_description
1 polymer ?
#
loop_
_entity_poly.entity_id
_entity_poly.type
_entity_poly.pdbx_seq_one_letter_code
_entity_poly.pdbx_strand_id
1 'polypeptide(L)'
;MLDTMLKPNMPLSETHAATYPSWMRWTALAWFVVWFPSYWRTWGAANFIHLCDTAVILTCIGMWTDSALLISSQTVGVLMVDAVWTVDAASRVLAHRALVAGNEYLLDPRFPAWIRLLTLFHLVMPALLLWGVYRMGYDRRAWALESAITLPVFVLARFTRPATNIDFAFFDPFFHHQIGPAPIHILILWLFMVLVVYLPTHLVLKHLFRSP
;
A
#
# COMPACT_ATOMS: atom_id res chain seq x y z
N MET A 1 -40.71 29.49 40.89
CA MET A 1 -41.79 29.08 39.95
C MET A 1 -41.44 29.75 38.60
N LEU A 2 -41.34 29.04 37.53
CA LEU A 2 -40.85 29.38 36.19
C LEU A 2 -39.30 29.45 36.07
N ASP A 3 -38.66 28.38 35.64
CA ASP A 3 -37.92 28.34 34.39
C ASP A 3 -37.40 26.92 34.11
N THR A 4 -38.36 26.06 33.76
CA THR A 4 -38.05 24.74 33.17
C THR A 4 -38.57 24.75 31.74
N MET A 5 -38.02 25.66 30.89
CA MET A 5 -38.33 25.67 29.48
C MET A 5 -37.19 24.99 28.69
N LEU A 6 -37.47 23.71 28.40
CA LEU A 6 -37.23 23.08 27.08
C LEU A 6 -35.94 23.46 26.39
N LYS A 7 -34.87 22.73 26.69
CA LYS A 7 -33.86 22.52 25.63
C LYS A 7 -34.49 21.57 24.60
N PRO A 8 -34.64 21.97 23.35
CA PRO A 8 -35.03 21.04 22.31
C PRO A 8 -33.98 19.93 22.26
N ASN A 9 -34.42 18.67 22.35
CA ASN A 9 -33.63 17.52 22.00
C ASN A 9 -33.21 17.72 20.51
N MET A 10 -32.04 18.31 20.29
CA MET A 10 -31.40 18.17 19.00
C MET A 10 -31.11 16.68 18.85
N PRO A 11 -31.62 16.01 17.82
CA PRO A 11 -31.18 14.68 17.48
C PRO A 11 -29.65 14.77 17.35
N LEU A 12 -28.94 13.93 18.13
CA LEU A 12 -27.53 13.69 17.88
C LEU A 12 -27.45 13.37 16.41
N SER A 13 -26.97 14.32 15.61
CA SER A 13 -26.67 14.05 14.22
C SER A 13 -25.78 12.82 14.24
N GLU A 14 -26.27 11.72 13.71
CA GLU A 14 -25.45 10.57 13.38
C GLU A 14 -24.27 11.13 12.60
N THR A 15 -23.14 11.24 13.25
CA THR A 15 -21.87 11.53 12.58
C THR A 15 -21.62 10.31 11.71
N HIS A 16 -22.20 10.31 10.50
CA HIS A 16 -21.84 9.35 9.48
C HIS A 16 -20.33 9.41 9.39
N ALA A 17 -19.68 8.36 9.88
CA ALA A 17 -18.22 8.21 9.76
C ALA A 17 -17.90 8.53 8.30
N ALA A 18 -17.01 9.50 8.08
CA ALA A 18 -16.70 9.97 6.74
C ALA A 18 -16.05 8.83 5.95
N THR A 19 -16.79 8.25 5.05
CA THR A 19 -16.43 7.05 4.29
C THR A 19 -16.08 7.42 2.85
N TYR A 20 -15.54 6.49 2.08
CA TYR A 20 -15.35 6.69 0.64
C TYR A 20 -16.70 6.87 -0.06
N PRO A 21 -16.86 7.85 -0.97
CA PRO A 21 -18.04 7.97 -1.82
C PRO A 21 -18.28 6.69 -2.63
N SER A 22 -19.54 6.33 -2.83
CA SER A 22 -19.88 5.10 -3.55
C SER A 22 -19.26 5.03 -4.95
N TRP A 23 -19.18 6.16 -5.67
CA TRP A 23 -18.56 6.19 -6.99
C TRP A 23 -17.06 5.81 -6.94
N MET A 24 -16.31 6.22 -5.91
CA MET A 24 -14.91 5.82 -5.76
C MET A 24 -14.77 4.32 -5.50
N ARG A 25 -15.63 3.75 -4.66
CA ARG A 25 -15.65 2.30 -4.38
C ARG A 25 -15.92 1.49 -5.66
N TRP A 26 -16.93 1.90 -6.42
CA TRP A 26 -17.27 1.23 -7.69
C TRP A 26 -16.18 1.40 -8.74
N THR A 27 -15.56 2.57 -8.84
CA THR A 27 -14.42 2.80 -9.75
C THR A 27 -13.22 1.94 -9.36
N ALA A 28 -12.88 1.87 -8.07
CA ALA A 28 -11.81 1.01 -7.57
C ALA A 28 -12.10 -0.48 -7.85
N LEU A 29 -13.33 -0.93 -7.63
CA LEU A 29 -13.74 -2.31 -7.93
C LEU A 29 -13.68 -2.61 -9.44
N ALA A 30 -14.20 -1.71 -10.29
CA ALA A 30 -14.15 -1.88 -11.74
C ALA A 30 -12.70 -1.98 -12.24
N TRP A 31 -11.82 -1.11 -11.73
CA TRP A 31 -10.40 -1.19 -12.02
C TRP A 31 -9.77 -2.49 -11.51
N PHE A 32 -10.07 -2.92 -10.29
CA PHE A 32 -9.60 -4.18 -9.70
C PHE A 32 -9.99 -5.40 -10.52
N VAL A 33 -11.24 -5.44 -11.03
CA VAL A 33 -11.73 -6.54 -11.89
C VAL A 33 -10.97 -6.62 -13.21
N VAL A 34 -10.43 -5.51 -13.71
CA VAL A 34 -9.56 -5.50 -14.90
C VAL A 34 -8.12 -5.85 -14.51
N TRP A 35 -7.60 -5.22 -13.46
CA TRP A 35 -6.22 -5.36 -13.00
C TRP A 35 -5.90 -6.80 -12.55
N PHE A 36 -6.72 -7.39 -11.69
CA PHE A 36 -6.44 -8.70 -11.09
C PHE A 36 -6.25 -9.82 -12.13
N PRO A 37 -7.19 -10.08 -13.06
CA PRO A 37 -7.00 -11.12 -14.07
C PRO A 37 -5.87 -10.81 -15.06
N SER A 38 -5.62 -9.52 -15.34
CA SER A 38 -4.55 -9.08 -16.23
C SER A 38 -3.18 -9.41 -15.63
N TYR A 39 -2.99 -9.12 -14.35
CA TYR A 39 -1.77 -9.43 -13.60
C TYR A 39 -1.58 -10.94 -13.45
N TRP A 40 -2.65 -11.65 -13.08
CA TRP A 40 -2.61 -13.10 -12.99
C TRP A 40 -2.13 -13.74 -14.30
N ARG A 41 -2.68 -13.30 -15.43
CA ARG A 41 -2.33 -13.84 -16.74
C ARG A 41 -0.90 -13.48 -17.17
N THR A 42 -0.40 -12.32 -16.78
CA THR A 42 0.91 -11.80 -17.22
C THR A 42 2.05 -12.32 -16.36
N TRP A 43 1.91 -12.28 -15.04
CA TRP A 43 2.98 -12.62 -14.08
C TRP A 43 2.67 -13.81 -13.19
N GLY A 44 1.44 -14.32 -13.23
CA GLY A 44 0.99 -15.46 -12.43
C GLY A 44 0.59 -15.11 -11.01
N ALA A 45 0.08 -16.11 -10.28
CA ALA A 45 -0.45 -15.94 -8.92
C ALA A 45 0.59 -15.42 -7.91
N ALA A 46 1.87 -15.81 -8.08
CA ALA A 46 2.94 -15.40 -7.19
C ALA A 46 3.15 -13.87 -7.16
N ASN A 47 2.76 -13.16 -8.22
CA ASN A 47 2.89 -11.70 -8.27
C ASN A 47 2.10 -11.00 -7.16
N PHE A 48 0.94 -11.54 -6.77
CA PHE A 48 0.10 -10.97 -5.71
C PHE A 48 0.71 -11.07 -4.29
N ILE A 49 1.87 -11.72 -4.15
CA ILE A 49 2.66 -11.71 -2.92
C ILE A 49 3.44 -10.41 -2.78
N HIS A 50 3.68 -9.64 -3.87
CA HIS A 50 4.27 -8.31 -3.72
C HIS A 50 3.46 -7.45 -2.73
N LEU A 51 4.16 -6.74 -1.83
CA LEU A 51 3.51 -5.87 -0.84
C LEU A 51 2.60 -4.82 -1.51
N CYS A 52 3.01 -4.25 -2.64
CA CYS A 52 2.20 -3.29 -3.38
C CYS A 52 0.91 -3.93 -3.94
N ASP A 53 0.96 -5.16 -4.45
CA ASP A 53 -0.21 -5.87 -4.96
C ASP A 53 -1.13 -6.34 -3.81
N THR A 54 -0.53 -6.81 -2.71
CA THR A 54 -1.27 -7.09 -1.46
C THR A 54 -1.98 -5.82 -0.97
N ALA A 55 -1.32 -4.66 -1.03
CA ALA A 55 -1.90 -3.39 -0.63
C ALA A 55 -3.09 -2.98 -1.51
N VAL A 56 -3.06 -3.24 -2.82
CA VAL A 56 -4.22 -3.02 -3.71
C VAL A 56 -5.44 -3.81 -3.21
N ILE A 57 -5.23 -5.11 -2.91
CA ILE A 57 -6.30 -6.00 -2.44
C ILE A 57 -6.86 -5.49 -1.11
N LEU A 58 -5.98 -5.22 -0.13
CA LEU A 58 -6.39 -4.77 1.20
C LEU A 58 -7.01 -3.37 1.19
N THR A 59 -6.56 -2.49 0.29
CA THR A 59 -7.18 -1.18 0.08
C THR A 59 -8.61 -1.32 -0.44
N CYS A 60 -8.85 -2.17 -1.44
CA CYS A 60 -10.19 -2.47 -1.90
C CYS A 60 -11.10 -2.99 -0.77
N ILE A 61 -10.61 -3.95 0.03
CA ILE A 61 -11.35 -4.46 1.20
C ILE A 61 -11.61 -3.32 2.18
N GLY A 62 -10.60 -2.51 2.52
CA GLY A 62 -10.73 -1.38 3.44
C GLY A 62 -11.76 -0.35 3.01
N MET A 63 -11.83 -0.06 1.71
CA MET A 63 -12.83 0.86 1.12
C MET A 63 -14.25 0.30 1.23
N TRP A 64 -14.45 -1.00 1.06
CA TRP A 64 -15.77 -1.63 1.12
C TRP A 64 -16.24 -1.93 2.53
N THR A 65 -15.34 -2.11 3.48
CA THR A 65 -15.64 -2.38 4.88
C THR A 65 -15.59 -1.13 5.76
N ASP A 66 -15.33 0.03 5.19
CA ASP A 66 -15.13 1.30 5.90
C ASP A 66 -14.08 1.20 7.03
N SER A 67 -13.04 0.40 6.82
CA SER A 67 -12.03 0.13 7.82
C SER A 67 -10.92 1.18 7.83
N ALA A 68 -11.01 2.16 8.74
CA ALA A 68 -9.95 3.13 8.96
C ALA A 68 -8.59 2.46 9.27
N LEU A 69 -8.61 1.32 9.98
CA LEU A 69 -7.40 0.56 10.31
C LEU A 69 -6.73 -0.01 9.05
N LEU A 70 -7.49 -0.65 8.13
CA LEU A 70 -6.94 -1.18 6.89
C LEU A 70 -6.41 -0.04 6.00
N ILE A 71 -7.19 1.02 5.80
CA ILE A 71 -6.76 2.18 5.00
C ILE A 71 -5.49 2.80 5.59
N SER A 72 -5.44 3.00 6.91
CA SER A 72 -4.25 3.54 7.56
C SER A 72 -3.05 2.62 7.47
N SER A 73 -3.23 1.27 7.58
CA SER A 73 -2.10 0.34 7.46
C SER A 73 -1.53 0.33 6.04
N GLN A 74 -2.38 0.31 5.02
CA GLN A 74 -1.90 0.38 3.64
C GLN A 74 -1.24 1.73 3.32
N THR A 75 -1.73 2.83 3.92
CA THR A 75 -1.04 4.14 3.81
C THR A 75 0.38 4.08 4.39
N VAL A 76 0.55 3.44 5.56
CA VAL A 76 1.88 3.24 6.16
C VAL A 76 2.77 2.36 5.27
N GLY A 77 2.20 1.30 4.70
CA GLY A 77 2.94 0.32 3.89
C GLY A 77 3.47 0.89 2.58
N VAL A 78 2.65 1.65 1.87
CA VAL A 78 2.96 2.00 0.48
C VAL A 78 3.46 3.42 0.27
N LEU A 79 3.17 4.38 1.17
CA LEU A 79 3.43 5.80 0.90
C LEU A 79 4.88 6.09 0.51
N MET A 80 5.86 5.60 1.27
CA MET A 80 7.28 5.76 0.94
C MET A 80 7.72 4.84 -0.19
N VAL A 81 7.22 3.61 -0.23
CA VAL A 81 7.58 2.62 -1.26
C VAL A 81 7.14 3.09 -2.63
N ASP A 82 5.89 3.54 -2.76
CA ASP A 82 5.35 4.06 -4.03
C ASP A 82 6.01 5.37 -4.44
N ALA A 83 6.44 6.20 -3.47
CA ALA A 83 7.23 7.38 -3.79
C ALA A 83 8.58 7.01 -4.40
N VAL A 84 9.29 6.02 -3.83
CA VAL A 84 10.55 5.49 -4.38
C VAL A 84 10.32 4.87 -5.75
N TRP A 85 9.26 4.05 -5.91
CA TRP A 85 8.86 3.47 -7.18
C TRP A 85 8.63 4.56 -8.24
N THR A 86 7.90 5.62 -7.88
CA THR A 86 7.59 6.74 -8.78
C THR A 86 8.86 7.47 -9.24
N VAL A 87 9.78 7.73 -8.31
CA VAL A 87 11.07 8.39 -8.64
C VAL A 87 11.91 7.51 -9.55
N ASP A 88 11.99 6.20 -9.28
CA ASP A 88 12.71 5.25 -10.14
C ASP A 88 12.06 5.16 -11.53
N ALA A 89 10.74 5.02 -11.60
CA ALA A 89 9.99 4.98 -12.85
C ALA A 89 10.22 6.25 -13.69
N ALA A 90 10.15 7.42 -13.07
CA ALA A 90 10.43 8.69 -13.74
C ALA A 90 11.89 8.78 -14.21
N SER A 91 12.86 8.35 -13.39
CA SER A 91 14.28 8.30 -13.76
C SER A 91 14.54 7.38 -14.96
N ARG A 92 13.89 6.21 -15.00
CA ARG A 92 13.99 5.27 -16.12
C ARG A 92 13.42 5.84 -17.42
N VAL A 93 12.25 6.47 -17.36
CA VAL A 93 11.57 7.02 -18.54
C VAL A 93 12.24 8.29 -19.04
N LEU A 94 12.65 9.21 -18.16
CA LEU A 94 13.15 10.52 -18.53
C LEU A 94 14.68 10.56 -18.69
N ALA A 95 15.42 9.84 -17.84
CA ALA A 95 16.88 9.88 -17.80
C ALA A 95 17.54 8.56 -18.25
N HIS A 96 16.76 7.52 -18.57
CA HIS A 96 17.24 6.16 -18.90
C HIS A 96 18.17 5.56 -17.84
N ARG A 97 17.91 5.90 -16.56
CA ARG A 97 18.70 5.44 -15.41
C ARG A 97 17.82 4.68 -14.42
N ALA A 98 18.26 3.49 -14.03
CA ALA A 98 17.68 2.74 -12.93
C ALA A 98 18.27 3.23 -11.59
N LEU A 99 17.43 3.45 -10.60
CA LEU A 99 17.83 3.78 -9.24
C LEU A 99 17.68 2.55 -8.32
N VAL A 100 16.63 1.76 -8.54
CA VAL A 100 16.32 0.55 -7.79
C VAL A 100 15.97 -0.57 -8.78
N ALA A 101 16.25 -1.82 -8.44
CA ALA A 101 15.81 -2.97 -9.24
C ALA A 101 14.28 -3.18 -9.14
N GLY A 102 13.69 -3.86 -10.13
CA GLY A 102 12.29 -4.29 -10.10
C GLY A 102 11.36 -3.57 -11.08
N ASN A 103 11.76 -2.43 -11.66
CA ASN A 103 10.93 -1.64 -12.59
C ASN A 103 11.34 -1.79 -14.06
N GLU A 104 12.13 -2.82 -14.41
CA GLU A 104 12.64 -3.06 -15.77
C GLU A 104 11.52 -3.27 -16.79
N TYR A 105 10.40 -3.88 -16.35
CA TYR A 105 9.23 -4.16 -17.18
C TYR A 105 8.57 -2.91 -17.77
N LEU A 106 8.77 -1.73 -17.17
CA LEU A 106 8.18 -0.46 -17.67
C LEU A 106 8.63 -0.12 -19.08
N LEU A 107 9.87 -0.44 -19.44
CA LEU A 107 10.43 -0.19 -20.75
C LEU A 107 10.56 -1.45 -21.61
N ASP A 108 10.16 -2.61 -21.10
CA ASP A 108 10.27 -3.89 -21.78
C ASP A 108 9.15 -4.04 -22.83
N PRO A 109 9.49 -4.11 -24.15
CA PRO A 109 8.51 -4.24 -25.21
C PRO A 109 7.77 -5.60 -25.22
N ARG A 110 8.26 -6.59 -24.46
CA ARG A 110 7.58 -7.90 -24.30
C ARG A 110 6.25 -7.76 -23.59
N PHE A 111 6.08 -6.71 -22.76
CA PHE A 111 4.83 -6.42 -22.09
C PHE A 111 4.01 -5.38 -22.88
N PRO A 112 2.72 -5.66 -23.17
CA PRO A 112 1.84 -4.70 -23.82
C PRO A 112 1.76 -3.37 -23.05
N ALA A 113 1.65 -2.24 -23.76
CA ALA A 113 1.61 -0.92 -23.13
C ALA A 113 0.51 -0.79 -22.08
N TRP A 114 -0.67 -1.35 -22.33
CA TRP A 114 -1.79 -1.28 -21.38
C TRP A 114 -1.51 -2.03 -20.07
N ILE A 115 -0.77 -3.15 -20.11
CA ILE A 115 -0.30 -3.85 -18.88
C ILE A 115 0.64 -2.96 -18.08
N ARG A 116 1.59 -2.31 -18.77
CA ARG A 116 2.52 -1.38 -18.13
C ARG A 116 1.81 -0.16 -17.55
N LEU A 117 0.75 0.33 -18.20
CA LEU A 117 -0.06 1.42 -17.69
C LEU A 117 -0.87 1.04 -16.45
N LEU A 118 -1.27 -0.22 -16.29
CA LEU A 118 -1.94 -0.67 -15.05
C LEU A 118 -1.04 -0.50 -13.81
N THR A 119 0.29 -0.51 -13.97
CA THR A 119 1.23 -0.31 -12.85
C THR A 119 1.24 1.13 -12.32
N LEU A 120 0.63 2.06 -13.02
CA LEU A 120 0.50 3.45 -12.56
C LEU A 120 -0.41 3.58 -11.32
N PHE A 121 -0.97 2.49 -10.84
CA PHE A 121 -1.63 2.50 -9.54
C PHE A 121 -0.71 2.98 -8.41
N HIS A 122 0.61 2.78 -8.51
CA HIS A 122 1.59 3.34 -7.58
C HIS A 122 1.57 4.87 -7.48
N LEU A 123 1.04 5.56 -8.49
CA LEU A 123 0.82 7.01 -8.43
C LEU A 123 -0.53 7.37 -7.80
N VAL A 124 -1.55 6.57 -8.09
CA VAL A 124 -2.94 6.85 -7.69
C VAL A 124 -3.19 6.41 -6.24
N MET A 125 -2.65 5.26 -5.86
CA MET A 125 -2.92 4.63 -4.57
C MET A 125 -2.48 5.48 -3.37
N PRO A 126 -1.28 6.10 -3.33
CA PRO A 126 -0.91 6.99 -2.24
C PRO A 126 -1.88 8.15 -2.04
N ALA A 127 -2.33 8.78 -3.13
CA ALA A 127 -3.29 9.88 -3.07
C ALA A 127 -4.66 9.40 -2.57
N LEU A 128 -5.14 8.26 -3.04
CA LEU A 128 -6.38 7.63 -2.61
C LEU A 128 -6.37 7.28 -1.12
N LEU A 129 -5.26 6.70 -0.64
CA LEU A 129 -5.08 6.30 0.75
C LEU A 129 -4.96 7.51 1.67
N LEU A 130 -4.17 8.52 1.32
CA LEU A 130 -4.07 9.78 2.08
C LEU A 130 -5.42 10.48 2.18
N TRP A 131 -6.18 10.50 1.08
CA TRP A 131 -7.54 11.04 1.11
C TRP A 131 -8.45 10.23 2.06
N GLY A 132 -8.33 8.89 2.05
CA GLY A 132 -9.04 8.02 2.98
C GLY A 132 -8.69 8.30 4.44
N VAL A 133 -7.40 8.40 4.76
CA VAL A 133 -6.92 8.76 6.11
C VAL A 133 -7.42 10.15 6.52
N TYR A 134 -7.42 11.11 5.60
CA TYR A 134 -7.98 12.44 5.86
C TYR A 134 -9.49 12.40 6.22
N ARG A 135 -10.25 11.55 5.53
CA ARG A 135 -11.71 11.42 5.72
C ARG A 135 -12.10 10.58 6.93
N MET A 136 -11.42 9.46 7.14
CA MET A 136 -11.79 8.46 8.15
C MET A 136 -11.01 8.61 9.46
N GLY A 137 -9.95 9.42 9.45
CA GLY A 137 -8.98 9.52 10.54
C GLY A 137 -7.87 8.47 10.45
N TYR A 138 -6.73 8.77 11.07
CA TYR A 138 -5.60 7.87 11.13
C TYR A 138 -5.68 6.93 12.33
N ASP A 139 -5.73 5.63 12.10
CA ASP A 139 -5.69 4.62 13.16
C ASP A 139 -4.25 4.34 13.59
N ARG A 140 -3.93 4.61 14.85
CA ARG A 140 -2.57 4.47 15.40
C ARG A 140 -2.04 3.03 15.45
N ARG A 141 -2.91 2.02 15.32
CA ARG A 141 -2.54 0.60 15.25
C ARG A 141 -2.02 0.21 13.86
N ALA A 142 -2.16 1.09 12.87
CA ALA A 142 -1.84 0.86 11.48
C ALA A 142 -0.41 0.32 11.25
N TRP A 143 0.60 0.92 11.88
CA TRP A 143 1.99 0.50 11.73
C TRP A 143 2.24 -0.92 12.26
N ALA A 144 1.58 -1.30 13.36
CA ALA A 144 1.69 -2.64 13.92
C ALA A 144 0.99 -3.67 13.03
N LEU A 145 -0.19 -3.32 12.49
CA LEU A 145 -0.89 -4.19 11.53
C LEU A 145 -0.06 -4.38 10.26
N GLU A 146 0.49 -3.31 9.69
CA GLU A 146 1.31 -3.40 8.49
C GLU A 146 2.57 -4.22 8.71
N SER A 147 3.23 -4.04 9.86
CA SER A 147 4.38 -4.86 10.25
C SER A 147 4.02 -6.34 10.36
N ALA A 148 2.83 -6.64 10.90
CA ALA A 148 2.32 -8.01 11.02
C ALA A 148 1.93 -8.63 9.66
N ILE A 149 1.46 -7.83 8.69
CA ILE A 149 1.16 -8.28 7.32
C ILE A 149 2.46 -8.55 6.54
N THR A 150 3.45 -7.66 6.66
CA THR A 150 4.69 -7.73 5.90
C THR A 150 5.50 -8.98 6.19
N LEU A 151 5.55 -9.43 7.44
CA LEU A 151 6.34 -10.62 7.81
C LEU A 151 5.90 -11.89 7.08
N PRO A 152 4.63 -12.31 7.13
CA PRO A 152 4.18 -13.48 6.35
C PRO A 152 4.31 -13.29 4.85
N VAL A 153 4.14 -12.07 4.32
CA VAL A 153 4.37 -11.78 2.90
C VAL A 153 5.82 -12.09 2.51
N PHE A 154 6.81 -11.61 3.26
CA PHE A 154 8.22 -11.90 3.00
C PHE A 154 8.55 -13.39 3.16
N VAL A 155 7.96 -14.07 4.14
CA VAL A 155 8.11 -15.51 4.29
C VAL A 155 7.53 -16.25 3.08
N LEU A 156 6.33 -15.88 2.62
CA LEU A 156 5.70 -16.46 1.43
C LEU A 156 6.51 -16.19 0.15
N ALA A 157 7.09 -14.99 0.02
CA ALA A 157 7.94 -14.65 -1.12
C ALA A 157 9.14 -15.61 -1.26
N ARG A 158 9.67 -16.15 -0.16
CA ARG A 158 10.76 -17.18 -0.18
C ARG A 158 10.34 -18.51 -0.80
N PHE A 159 9.07 -18.81 -0.89
CA PHE A 159 8.58 -20.01 -1.58
C PHE A 159 8.31 -19.79 -3.07
N THR A 160 8.63 -18.60 -3.59
CA THR A 160 8.56 -18.28 -5.02
C THR A 160 9.90 -18.57 -5.71
N ARG A 161 10.00 -18.22 -7.00
CA ARG A 161 11.24 -18.43 -7.76
C ARG A 161 12.29 -17.35 -7.38
N PRO A 162 13.54 -17.73 -7.07
CA PRO A 162 14.61 -16.76 -6.78
C PRO A 162 14.82 -15.73 -7.89
N ALA A 163 14.60 -16.13 -9.16
CA ALA A 163 14.73 -15.23 -10.30
C ALA A 163 13.72 -14.08 -10.33
N THR A 164 12.58 -14.21 -9.67
CA THR A 164 11.58 -13.12 -9.56
C THR A 164 11.90 -12.16 -8.42
N ASN A 165 12.67 -12.61 -7.44
CA ASN A 165 13.10 -11.87 -6.25
C ASN A 165 12.01 -10.98 -5.63
N ILE A 166 10.80 -11.54 -5.47
CA ILE A 166 9.63 -10.80 -4.96
C ILE A 166 9.98 -10.13 -3.65
N ASP A 167 9.73 -8.84 -3.55
CA ASP A 167 10.02 -7.97 -2.41
C ASP A 167 11.46 -8.14 -1.86
N PHE A 168 12.40 -8.44 -2.75
CA PHE A 168 13.81 -8.66 -2.42
C PHE A 168 14.06 -9.81 -1.43
N ALA A 169 13.14 -10.78 -1.37
CA ALA A 169 13.20 -11.88 -0.40
C ALA A 169 14.43 -12.79 -0.58
N PHE A 170 15.08 -12.81 -1.74
CA PHE A 170 16.28 -13.60 -2.02
C PHE A 170 17.56 -12.77 -2.01
N PHE A 171 17.53 -11.59 -2.64
CA PHE A 171 18.68 -10.71 -2.82
C PHE A 171 18.26 -9.27 -2.53
N ASP A 172 19.05 -8.55 -1.74
CA ASP A 172 18.79 -7.16 -1.41
C ASP A 172 18.83 -6.25 -2.66
N PRO A 173 18.13 -5.09 -2.64
CA PRO A 173 18.00 -4.25 -3.82
C PRO A 173 19.26 -3.43 -4.17
N PHE A 174 20.24 -3.35 -3.27
CA PHE A 174 21.40 -2.47 -3.43
C PHE A 174 22.66 -3.23 -3.83
N PHE A 175 22.94 -4.36 -3.18
CA PHE A 175 24.17 -5.13 -3.39
C PHE A 175 23.92 -6.44 -4.12
N HIS A 176 22.65 -6.81 -4.32
CA HIS A 176 22.22 -8.06 -4.95
C HIS A 176 22.76 -9.32 -4.23
N HIS A 177 22.85 -9.27 -2.90
CA HIS A 177 23.32 -10.36 -2.09
C HIS A 177 22.25 -10.83 -1.11
N GLN A 178 22.29 -12.12 -0.78
CA GLN A 178 21.58 -12.64 0.37
C GLN A 178 22.39 -12.35 1.64
N ILE A 179 21.81 -11.63 2.57
CA ILE A 179 22.44 -11.26 3.85
C ILE A 179 22.32 -12.42 4.83
N GLY A 180 23.36 -13.25 4.90
CA GLY A 180 23.35 -14.43 5.78
C GLY A 180 22.37 -15.52 5.38
N PRO A 181 21.98 -16.44 6.27
CA PRO A 181 20.95 -17.46 6.04
C PRO A 181 19.59 -16.83 5.77
N ALA A 182 18.72 -17.55 5.02
CA ALA A 182 17.43 -17.03 4.59
C ALA A 182 16.55 -16.44 5.71
N PRO A 183 16.43 -17.04 6.91
CA PRO A 183 15.64 -16.42 7.99
C PRO A 183 16.22 -15.09 8.47
N ILE A 184 17.55 -14.96 8.50
CA ILE A 184 18.24 -13.73 8.90
C ILE A 184 18.00 -12.64 7.83
N HIS A 185 18.10 -12.99 6.56
CA HIS A 185 17.82 -12.06 5.45
C HIS A 185 16.39 -11.50 5.56
N ILE A 186 15.40 -12.36 5.73
CA ILE A 186 13.99 -11.96 5.90
C ILE A 186 13.80 -11.07 7.14
N LEU A 187 14.44 -11.44 8.26
CA LEU A 187 14.37 -10.64 9.48
C LEU A 187 14.96 -9.24 9.28
N ILE A 188 16.10 -9.12 8.61
CA ILE A 188 16.74 -7.84 8.31
C ILE A 188 15.86 -6.99 7.38
N LEU A 189 15.31 -7.57 6.32
CA LEU A 189 14.36 -6.87 5.44
C LEU A 189 13.13 -6.39 6.20
N TRP A 190 12.54 -7.25 7.02
CA TRP A 190 11.38 -6.91 7.82
C TRP A 190 11.69 -5.79 8.82
N LEU A 191 12.82 -5.87 9.54
CA LEU A 191 13.26 -4.81 10.45
C LEU A 191 13.52 -3.50 9.70
N PHE A 192 14.12 -3.56 8.53
CA PHE A 192 14.30 -2.38 7.68
C PHE A 192 12.95 -1.73 7.34
N MET A 193 11.97 -2.51 6.87
CA MET A 193 10.63 -1.98 6.57
C MET A 193 9.98 -1.38 7.81
N VAL A 194 10.02 -2.08 8.95
CA VAL A 194 9.38 -1.62 10.19
C VAL A 194 10.02 -0.34 10.72
N LEU A 195 11.35 -0.28 10.77
CA LEU A 195 12.07 0.81 11.46
C LEU A 195 12.36 2.00 10.54
N VAL A 196 12.63 1.76 9.24
CA VAL A 196 13.07 2.80 8.30
C VAL A 196 11.93 3.32 7.44
N VAL A 197 10.92 2.47 7.15
CA VAL A 197 9.79 2.84 6.29
C VAL A 197 8.53 3.11 7.12
N TYR A 198 8.06 2.12 7.88
CA TYR A 198 6.75 2.19 8.53
C TYR A 198 6.74 3.11 9.74
N LEU A 199 7.75 3.02 10.61
CA LEU A 199 7.78 3.85 11.82
C LEU A 199 7.89 5.35 11.50
N PRO A 200 8.77 5.84 10.61
CA PRO A 200 8.79 7.23 10.21
C PRO A 200 7.48 7.68 9.56
N THR A 201 6.92 6.89 8.64
CA THR A 201 5.63 7.17 8.00
C THR A 201 4.52 7.27 9.04
N HIS A 202 4.45 6.31 10.00
CA HIS A 202 3.51 6.34 11.11
C HIS A 202 3.62 7.63 11.94
N LEU A 203 4.84 8.04 12.30
CA LEU A 203 5.05 9.24 13.10
C LEU A 203 4.58 10.50 12.38
N VAL A 204 4.85 10.60 11.07
CA VAL A 204 4.38 11.71 10.23
C VAL A 204 2.85 11.71 10.15
N LEU A 205 2.23 10.59 9.80
CA LEU A 205 0.77 10.49 9.68
C LEU A 205 0.08 10.76 11.03
N LYS A 206 0.60 10.21 12.13
CA LYS A 206 0.10 10.48 13.48
C LYS A 206 0.20 11.95 13.86
N HIS A 207 1.19 12.67 13.35
CA HIS A 207 1.33 14.11 13.60
C HIS A 207 0.37 14.93 12.75
N LEU A 208 0.25 14.62 11.46
CA LEU A 208 -0.58 15.35 10.50
C LEU A 208 -2.08 15.11 10.70
N PHE A 209 -2.49 13.88 11.03
CA PHE A 209 -3.88 13.47 11.20
C PHE A 209 -4.20 13.16 12.67
N ARG A 210 -3.85 14.07 13.56
CA ARG A 210 -4.27 14.00 14.96
C ARG A 210 -5.79 14.08 15.02
N SER A 211 -6.44 13.02 15.53
CA SER A 211 -7.82 13.18 16.00
C SER A 211 -7.81 14.21 17.13
N PRO A 212 -8.74 15.16 17.13
CA PRO A 212 -8.90 16.12 18.21
C PRO A 212 -9.12 15.45 19.55
#